data_60d8431b30a3efda271d94169ac43fbf
#
_entry.id   60d8431b30a3efda271d94169ac43fbf
#
_cell.length_a   1.000
_cell.length_b   1.000
_cell.length_c   1.000
_cell.angle_alpha   90.00
_cell.angle_beta   90.00
_cell.angle_gamma   90.00
#
_symmetry.space_group_name_H-M   'P 1'
#
loop_
_entity.id
_entity.type
_entity.pdbx_description
1 polymer ?
#
loop_
_entity_poly.entity_id
_entity_poly.type
_entity_poly.pdbx_seq_one_letter_code
_entity_poly.pdbx_strand_id
1 'polypeptide(L)'
;MTDFQFVNPHVQISLDVKNDKGETEKWIGEARSPAMLSRYGGWDKNTIKVGDVITFYGHRTKNGTPFMRLEKIVMAGGKELGEL
;
A
#
# COMPACT_ATOMS: atom_id res chain seq x y z
N MET A 1 4.19 5.18 -6.21
CA MET A 1 3.61 5.52 -4.90
C MET A 1 3.68 7.01 -4.67
N THR A 2 2.57 7.62 -4.29
CA THR A 2 2.47 9.08 -4.15
C THR A 2 2.52 9.56 -2.70
N ASP A 3 2.23 8.67 -1.75
CA ASP A 3 2.32 8.99 -0.33
C ASP A 3 2.47 7.72 0.49
N PHE A 4 3.20 7.81 1.59
CA PHE A 4 3.40 6.71 2.53
C PHE A 4 3.34 7.25 3.94
N GLN A 5 2.26 6.91 4.65
CA GLN A 5 2.03 7.37 6.02
C GLN A 5 2.23 6.21 7.00
N PHE A 6 3.36 6.21 7.66
CA PHE A 6 3.72 5.23 8.68
C PHE A 6 3.24 5.72 10.05
N VAL A 7 1.91 5.77 10.20
CA VAL A 7 1.23 6.41 11.34
C VAL A 7 0.19 5.48 11.96
N ASN A 8 -0.13 5.71 13.22
CA ASN A 8 -1.20 5.02 13.91
C ASN A 8 -2.57 5.60 13.49
N PRO A 9 -3.65 4.81 13.53
CA PRO A 9 -3.72 3.40 13.94
C PRO A 9 -3.27 2.41 12.87
N HIS A 10 -3.28 2.82 11.59
CA HIS A 10 -2.91 1.96 10.47
C HIS A 10 -2.03 2.70 9.48
N VAL A 11 -1.04 1.99 8.96
CA VAL A 11 -0.19 2.48 7.88
C VAL A 11 -1.03 2.61 6.61
N GLN A 12 -0.88 3.74 5.90
CA GLN A 12 -1.58 3.98 4.64
C GLN A 12 -0.59 4.29 3.52
N ILE A 13 -0.87 3.74 2.35
CA ILE A 13 -0.06 3.91 1.16
C ILE A 13 -0.96 4.37 0.02
N SER A 14 -0.56 5.44 -0.67
CA SER A 14 -1.31 5.97 -1.80
C SER A 14 -0.59 5.67 -3.11
N LEU A 15 -1.36 5.23 -4.11
CA LEU A 15 -0.89 4.94 -5.47
C LEU A 15 -1.72 5.68 -6.49
N ASP A 16 -1.06 6.11 -7.56
CA ASP A 16 -1.76 6.51 -8.78
C ASP A 16 -1.78 5.30 -9.72
N VAL A 17 -2.98 4.91 -10.15
CA VAL A 17 -3.21 3.76 -11.04
C VAL A 17 -4.01 4.20 -12.24
N LYS A 18 -3.60 3.82 -13.44
CA LYS A 18 -4.39 4.07 -14.65
C LYS A 18 -5.47 3.00 -14.80
N ASN A 19 -6.70 3.45 -15.01
CA ASN A 19 -7.81 2.55 -15.29
C ASN A 19 -7.90 2.22 -16.79
N ASP A 20 -8.89 1.41 -17.18
CA ASP A 20 -9.07 0.97 -18.56
C ASP A 20 -9.33 2.13 -19.54
N LYS A 21 -9.80 3.26 -19.04
CA LYS A 21 -10.07 4.47 -19.84
C LYS A 21 -8.86 5.38 -19.96
N GLY A 22 -7.71 4.99 -19.37
CA GLY A 22 -6.51 5.81 -19.35
C GLY A 22 -6.53 6.94 -18.33
N GLU A 23 -7.56 7.00 -17.49
CA GLU A 23 -7.67 7.99 -16.43
C GLU A 23 -6.87 7.54 -15.20
N THR A 24 -6.30 8.51 -14.49
CA THR A 24 -5.56 8.21 -13.25
C THR A 24 -6.51 8.17 -12.06
N GLU A 25 -6.51 7.06 -11.34
CA GLU A 25 -7.25 6.91 -10.09
C GLU A 25 -6.26 6.87 -8.93
N LYS A 26 -6.60 7.56 -7.85
CA LYS A 26 -5.81 7.50 -6.63
C LYS A 26 -6.34 6.38 -5.74
N TRP A 27 -5.52 5.37 -5.52
CA TRP A 27 -5.83 4.25 -4.64
C TRP A 27 -5.17 4.42 -3.30
N ILE A 28 -5.88 4.05 -2.24
CA ILE A 28 -5.34 4.02 -0.87
C ILE A 28 -5.35 2.58 -0.40
N GLY A 29 -4.18 2.08 0.00
CA GLY A 29 -4.03 0.79 0.63
C GLY A 29 -3.79 0.96 2.12
N GLU A 30 -4.55 0.22 2.93
CA GLU A 30 -4.41 0.24 4.39
C GLU A 30 -3.77 -1.05 4.87
N ALA A 31 -2.74 -0.91 5.69
CA ALA A 31 -2.04 -2.03 6.31
C ALA A 31 -2.28 -2.02 7.83
N ARG A 32 -1.56 -2.88 8.54
CA ARG A 32 -1.61 -2.93 10.01
C ARG A 32 -0.95 -1.70 10.62
N SER A 33 -0.96 -1.61 11.95
CA SER A 33 -0.32 -0.50 12.67
C SER A 33 1.19 -0.52 12.46
N PRO A 34 1.86 0.64 12.64
CA PRO A 34 3.32 0.69 12.55
C PRO A 34 4.02 -0.30 13.48
N ALA A 35 3.52 -0.47 14.71
CA ALA A 35 4.11 -1.39 15.66
C ALA A 35 4.07 -2.84 15.17
N MET A 36 2.95 -3.26 14.57
CA MET A 36 2.79 -4.61 14.03
C MET A 36 3.71 -4.84 12.84
N LEU A 37 3.78 -3.88 11.91
CA LEU A 37 4.64 -3.99 10.74
C LEU A 37 6.11 -3.99 11.11
N SER A 38 6.52 -3.20 12.09
CA SER A 38 7.90 -3.20 12.58
C SER A 38 8.26 -4.52 13.23
N ARG A 39 7.33 -5.06 14.05
CA ARG A 39 7.57 -6.29 14.81
C ARG A 39 7.63 -7.53 13.94
N TYR A 40 6.69 -7.67 13.02
CA TYR A 40 6.54 -8.91 12.23
C TYR A 40 7.08 -8.81 10.82
N GLY A 41 7.17 -7.62 10.25
CA GLY A 41 7.65 -7.41 8.89
C GLY A 41 8.96 -6.65 8.76
N GLY A 42 9.47 -6.10 9.87
CA GLY A 42 10.70 -5.30 9.83
C GLY A 42 10.53 -3.94 9.17
N TRP A 43 9.29 -3.45 9.09
CA TRP A 43 9.00 -2.18 8.44
C TRP A 43 9.40 -0.97 9.28
N ASP A 44 9.82 0.09 8.60
CA ASP A 44 10.00 1.42 9.20
C ASP A 44 9.54 2.49 8.19
N LYS A 45 9.70 3.75 8.55
CA LYS A 45 9.28 4.87 7.70
C LYS A 45 10.02 4.95 6.37
N ASN A 46 11.09 4.20 6.18
CA ASN A 46 11.91 4.19 4.97
C ASN A 46 11.74 2.91 4.14
N THR A 47 10.86 2.00 4.55
CA THR A 47 10.64 0.72 3.85
C THR A 47 10.19 0.94 2.42
N ILE A 48 9.29 1.91 2.21
CA ILE A 48 8.82 2.32 0.88
C ILE A 48 9.05 3.82 0.77
N LYS A 49 9.40 4.28 -0.43
CA LYS A 49 9.65 5.71 -0.69
C LYS A 49 8.71 6.22 -1.76
N VAL A 50 8.33 7.49 -1.65
CA VAL A 50 7.56 8.17 -2.69
C VAL A 50 8.31 8.06 -4.02
N GLY A 51 7.58 7.69 -5.06
CA GLY A 51 8.15 7.42 -6.38
C GLY A 51 8.35 5.94 -6.68
N ASP A 52 8.32 5.07 -5.66
CA ASP A 52 8.44 3.63 -5.88
C ASP A 52 7.26 3.11 -6.70
N VAL A 53 7.55 2.20 -7.62
CA VAL A 53 6.52 1.47 -8.36
C VAL A 53 6.21 0.19 -7.60
N ILE A 54 4.96 0.06 -7.15
CA ILE A 54 4.53 -1.08 -6.33
C ILE A 54 3.19 -1.61 -6.83
N THR A 55 2.90 -2.86 -6.52
CA THR A 55 1.62 -3.50 -6.83
C THR A 55 0.94 -3.91 -5.53
N PHE A 56 -0.33 -3.53 -5.39
CA PHE A 56 -1.14 -3.90 -4.24
C PHE A 56 -1.86 -5.23 -4.48
N TYR A 57 -1.91 -6.05 -3.45
CA TYR A 57 -2.77 -7.25 -3.40
C TYR A 57 -3.55 -7.21 -2.08
N GLY A 58 -4.85 -7.39 -2.16
CA GLY A 58 -5.70 -7.38 -0.98
C GLY A 58 -7.18 -7.38 -1.32
N HIS A 59 -7.97 -6.83 -0.41
CA HIS A 59 -9.43 -6.82 -0.53
C HIS A 59 -9.95 -5.42 -0.79
N ARG A 60 -10.71 -5.27 -1.88
CA ARG A 60 -11.35 -4.01 -2.24
C ARG A 60 -12.58 -3.78 -1.36
N THR A 61 -12.94 -2.51 -1.15
CA THR A 61 -14.17 -2.17 -0.46
C THR A 61 -15.38 -2.54 -1.34
N LYS A 62 -16.50 -2.86 -0.69
CA LYS A 62 -17.73 -3.27 -1.40
C LYS A 62 -18.43 -2.11 -2.09
N ASN A 63 -18.19 -0.88 -1.65
CA ASN A 63 -18.88 0.30 -2.18
C ASN A 63 -18.23 0.89 -3.43
N GLY A 64 -17.19 0.24 -3.95
CA GLY A 64 -16.55 0.66 -5.19
C GLY A 64 -15.56 1.81 -5.06
N THR A 65 -15.27 2.31 -3.86
CA THR A 65 -14.25 3.34 -3.67
C THR A 65 -12.85 2.76 -3.95
N PRO A 66 -11.90 3.57 -4.42
CA PRO A 66 -10.52 3.10 -4.68
C PRO A 66 -9.73 2.99 -3.37
N PHE A 67 -10.16 2.07 -2.53
CA PHE A 67 -9.56 1.76 -1.24
C PHE A 67 -9.42 0.25 -1.10
N MET A 68 -8.28 -0.19 -0.57
CA MET A 68 -7.98 -1.62 -0.45
C MET A 68 -7.39 -1.92 0.92
N ARG A 69 -7.89 -2.99 1.56
CA ARG A 69 -7.24 -3.58 2.73
C ARG A 69 -6.12 -4.49 2.23
N LEU A 70 -4.88 -4.12 2.50
CA LEU A 70 -3.72 -4.80 1.93
C LEU A 70 -3.42 -6.14 2.60
N GLU A 71 -3.03 -7.11 1.79
CA GLU A 71 -2.46 -8.38 2.24
C GLU A 71 -0.98 -8.46 1.93
N LYS A 72 -0.58 -7.98 0.75
CA LYS A 72 0.83 -7.92 0.39
C LYS A 72 1.08 -6.83 -0.65
N ILE A 73 2.32 -6.45 -0.78
CA ILE A 73 2.80 -5.52 -1.79
C ILE A 73 3.96 -6.19 -2.53
N VAL A 74 4.00 -6.00 -3.84
CA VAL A 74 5.14 -6.43 -4.66
C VAL A 74 5.86 -5.19 -5.16
N MET A 75 7.15 -5.09 -4.86
CA MET A 75 8.02 -4.01 -5.32
C MET A 75 8.45 -4.23 -6.76
N ALA A 76 8.92 -3.17 -7.43
CA ALA A 76 9.33 -3.22 -8.83
C ALA A 76 10.37 -4.32 -9.13
N GLY A 77 11.23 -4.64 -8.18
CA GLY A 77 12.24 -5.70 -8.33
C GLY A 77 11.73 -7.11 -8.07
N GLY A 78 10.42 -7.28 -7.82
CA GLY A 78 9.84 -8.56 -7.49
C GLY A 78 9.84 -8.91 -6.01
N LYS A 79 10.40 -8.06 -5.17
CA LYS A 79 10.40 -8.30 -3.71
C LYS A 79 8.99 -8.19 -3.16
N GLU A 80 8.57 -9.20 -2.43
CA GLU A 80 7.26 -9.22 -1.79
C GLU A 80 7.34 -8.79 -0.32
N LEU A 81 6.38 -7.94 0.08
CA LEU A 81 6.22 -7.52 1.47
C LEU A 81 4.85 -8.04 1.94
N GLY A 82 4.87 -9.07 2.75
CA GLY A 82 3.65 -9.69 3.29
C GLY A 82 3.35 -9.26 4.72
N GLU A 83 2.43 -9.97 5.34
CA GLU A 83 2.03 -9.74 6.75
C GLU A 83 1.44 -8.34 6.99
N LEU A 84 0.78 -7.79 6.00
CA LEU A 84 0.16 -6.47 6.07
C LEU A 84 -1.24 -6.56 6.68
#